data_452a0dc19e613794eb98fbeef00e0127
#
_entry.id   452a0dc19e613794eb98fbeef00e0127
#
_cell.length_a   1.000
_cell.length_b   1.000
_cell.length_c   1.000
_cell.angle_alpha   90.00
_cell.angle_beta   90.00
_cell.angle_gamma   90.00
#
_symmetry.space_group_name_H-M   'P 1'
#
loop_
_entity.id
_entity.type
_entity.pdbx_description
1 polymer ?
#
loop_
_entity_poly.entity_id
_entity_poly.type
_entity_poly.pdbx_seq_one_letter_code
_entity_poly.pdbx_strand_id
1 'polypeptide(L)'
;MSVHKYTNQGRISFSDRVIATEIIDVIDTKEYDELIWLSTTKGRFLLEEDVIPSSDSLKNIEISFDNKQFRIKYYAIVKFGESIKSLLKKLTQEIANHLQERLTVSPREITVVITGVKSENVSARNMEFKFKYADK
;
A
#
# COMPACT_ATOMS: atom_id res chain seq x y z
N MET A 1 5.10 1.43 -15.65
CA MET A 1 5.03 2.82 -15.14
C MET A 1 6.07 3.01 -14.05
N SER A 2 6.52 4.22 -13.81
CA SER A 2 7.49 4.51 -12.76
C SER A 2 7.19 5.84 -12.10
N VAL A 3 7.70 6.00 -10.87
CA VAL A 3 7.60 7.23 -10.11
C VAL A 3 8.88 8.03 -10.30
N HIS A 4 8.77 9.30 -10.58
CA HIS A 4 9.92 10.17 -10.86
C HIS A 4 10.10 11.19 -9.75
N LYS A 5 11.35 11.38 -9.36
CA LYS A 5 11.76 12.44 -8.45
C LYS A 5 12.62 13.43 -9.22
N TYR A 6 12.29 14.71 -9.13
CA TYR A 6 13.02 15.77 -9.84
C TYR A 6 13.92 16.50 -8.86
N THR A 7 15.18 16.64 -9.22
CA THR A 7 16.19 17.34 -8.42
C THR A 7 16.92 18.37 -9.28
N ASN A 8 17.77 19.18 -8.66
CA ASN A 8 18.60 20.13 -9.38
C ASN A 8 19.58 19.46 -10.34
N GLN A 9 19.86 18.18 -10.15
CA GLN A 9 20.81 17.42 -10.96
C GLN A 9 20.11 16.53 -11.99
N GLY A 10 18.78 16.59 -12.07
CA GLY A 10 18.03 15.80 -13.04
C GLY A 10 16.86 15.04 -12.42
N ARG A 11 16.56 13.89 -13.02
CA ARG A 11 15.41 13.07 -12.64
C ARG A 11 15.88 11.69 -12.17
N ILE A 12 15.36 11.27 -11.02
CA ILE A 12 15.54 9.92 -10.50
C ILE A 12 14.22 9.20 -10.67
N SER A 13 14.24 7.97 -11.19
CA SER A 13 13.05 7.18 -11.42
C SER A 13 13.04 5.94 -10.51
N PHE A 14 11.87 5.62 -9.97
CA PHE A 14 11.64 4.42 -9.18
C PHE A 14 10.58 3.58 -9.89
N SER A 15 10.85 2.30 -10.11
CA SER A 15 9.87 1.41 -10.72
C SER A 15 8.71 1.14 -9.74
N ASP A 16 7.56 0.75 -10.29
CA ASP A 16 6.41 0.35 -9.47
C ASP A 16 6.80 -0.81 -8.55
N ARG A 17 7.66 -1.70 -9.03
CA ARG A 17 8.12 -2.84 -8.23
C ARG A 17 8.88 -2.39 -6.98
N VAL A 18 9.73 -1.37 -7.09
CA VAL A 18 10.47 -0.83 -5.95
C VAL A 18 9.51 -0.23 -4.93
N ILE A 19 8.54 0.55 -5.39
CA ILE A 19 7.55 1.16 -4.50
C ILE A 19 6.70 0.06 -3.82
N ALA A 20 6.23 -0.92 -4.59
CA ALA A 20 5.41 -2.01 -4.05
C ALA A 20 6.18 -2.84 -3.03
N THR A 21 7.47 -3.09 -3.26
CA THR A 21 8.31 -3.83 -2.31
C THR A 21 8.38 -3.11 -0.96
N GLU A 22 8.56 -1.79 -0.98
CA GLU A 22 8.60 -1.02 0.26
C GLU A 22 7.26 -1.03 1.00
N ILE A 23 6.15 -1.04 0.27
CA ILE A 23 4.81 -1.14 0.87
C ILE A 23 4.64 -2.49 1.54
N ILE A 24 5.01 -3.56 0.86
CA ILE A 24 4.91 -4.92 1.40
C ILE A 24 5.77 -5.07 2.66
N ASP A 25 6.97 -4.49 2.67
CA ASP A 25 7.86 -4.54 3.83
C ASP A 25 7.20 -3.93 5.08
N VAL A 26 6.45 -2.85 4.92
CA VAL A 26 5.75 -2.24 6.06
C VAL A 26 4.61 -3.13 6.54
N ILE A 27 3.83 -3.67 5.62
CA ILE A 27 2.67 -4.51 5.94
C ILE A 27 3.10 -5.83 6.60
N ASP A 28 4.24 -6.35 6.21
CA ASP A 28 4.77 -7.62 6.73
C ASP A 28 5.46 -7.49 8.09
N THR A 29 5.45 -6.33 8.70
CA THR A 29 6.04 -6.18 10.04
C THR A 29 5.15 -6.84 11.10
N LYS A 30 5.72 -7.17 12.24
CA LYS A 30 5.01 -7.83 13.35
C LYS A 30 3.82 -7.02 13.83
N GLU A 31 3.84 -5.73 13.65
CA GLU A 31 2.75 -4.85 14.07
C GLU A 31 1.48 -5.08 13.25
N TYR A 32 1.63 -5.45 11.97
CA TYR A 32 0.50 -5.53 11.04
C TYR A 32 0.24 -6.92 10.49
N ASP A 33 1.18 -7.86 10.61
CA ASP A 33 1.10 -9.14 9.90
C ASP A 33 -0.11 -10.01 10.30
N GLU A 34 -0.69 -9.78 11.47
CA GLU A 34 -1.88 -10.49 11.93
C GLU A 34 -3.12 -9.62 11.95
N LEU A 35 -3.02 -8.38 11.47
CA LEU A 35 -4.13 -7.43 11.49
C LEU A 35 -4.66 -7.09 10.11
N ILE A 36 -3.80 -7.16 9.10
CA ILE A 36 -4.14 -6.81 7.73
C ILE A 36 -3.36 -7.68 6.77
N TRP A 37 -4.01 -8.05 5.67
CA TRP A 37 -3.44 -8.88 4.61
C TRP A 37 -3.73 -8.26 3.26
N LEU A 38 -2.73 -8.17 2.41
CA LEU A 38 -2.96 -7.74 1.02
C LEU A 38 -3.88 -8.74 0.33
N SER A 39 -4.78 -8.23 -0.49
CA SER A 39 -5.72 -9.05 -1.23
C SER A 39 -5.74 -8.68 -2.70
N THR A 40 -6.33 -9.56 -3.50
CA THR A 40 -6.69 -9.25 -4.88
C THR A 40 -7.92 -8.34 -4.88
N THR A 41 -8.23 -7.77 -6.03
CA THR A 41 -9.44 -6.95 -6.21
C THR A 41 -10.72 -7.73 -5.95
N LYS A 42 -10.64 -9.06 -6.00
CA LYS A 42 -11.79 -9.96 -5.75
C LYS A 42 -11.83 -10.50 -4.34
N GLY A 43 -10.97 -10.01 -3.45
CA GLY A 43 -11.01 -10.40 -2.04
C GLY A 43 -10.29 -11.70 -1.70
N ARG A 44 -9.37 -12.14 -2.52
CA ARG A 44 -8.53 -13.32 -2.23
C ARG A 44 -7.21 -12.87 -1.63
N PHE A 45 -6.70 -13.64 -0.66
CA PHE A 45 -5.39 -13.37 -0.10
C PHE A 45 -4.31 -13.48 -1.17
N LEU A 46 -3.37 -12.53 -1.15
CA LEU A 46 -2.13 -12.70 -1.89
C LEU A 46 -1.24 -13.65 -1.07
N LEU A 47 -0.42 -14.45 -1.77
CA LEU A 47 0.40 -15.46 -1.11
C LEU A 47 1.46 -14.79 -0.23
N GLU A 48 1.45 -15.15 1.05
CA GLU A 48 2.34 -14.59 2.05
C GLU A 48 3.78 -15.07 1.93
N GLU A 49 4.00 -16.14 1.17
CA GLU A 49 5.29 -16.79 1.06
C GLU A 49 6.26 -16.06 0.14
N ASP A 50 5.75 -15.11 -0.63
CA ASP A 50 6.57 -14.38 -1.60
C ASP A 50 7.29 -13.23 -0.93
N VAL A 51 8.52 -13.46 -0.55
CA VAL A 51 9.42 -12.41 -0.04
C VAL A 51 9.68 -11.35 -1.11
N ILE A 52 9.59 -11.76 -2.38
CA ILE A 52 9.74 -10.87 -3.54
C ILE A 52 8.35 -10.67 -4.13
N PRO A 53 7.95 -9.43 -4.46
CA PRO A 53 6.63 -9.21 -5.04
C PRO A 53 6.44 -10.03 -6.31
N SER A 54 5.42 -10.86 -6.31
CA SER A 54 5.03 -11.61 -7.50
C SER A 54 4.33 -10.67 -8.49
N SER A 55 4.13 -11.13 -9.72
CA SER A 55 3.36 -10.36 -10.70
C SER A 55 1.93 -10.12 -10.20
N ASP A 56 1.37 -11.05 -9.42
CA ASP A 56 0.03 -10.88 -8.85
C ASP A 56 0.01 -9.78 -7.79
N SER A 57 1.04 -9.70 -6.93
CA SER A 57 1.16 -8.61 -5.96
C SER A 57 1.27 -7.26 -6.67
N LEU A 58 2.07 -7.20 -7.73
CA LEU A 58 2.25 -5.96 -8.49
C LEU A 58 0.97 -5.50 -9.17
N LYS A 59 0.13 -6.43 -9.64
CA LYS A 59 -1.15 -6.09 -10.27
C LYS A 59 -2.15 -5.52 -9.27
N ASN A 60 -2.02 -5.89 -8.00
CA ASN A 60 -2.99 -5.50 -6.98
C ASN A 60 -2.51 -4.31 -6.15
N ILE A 61 -1.31 -3.82 -6.40
CA ILE A 61 -0.83 -2.56 -5.85
C ILE A 61 -0.70 -1.60 -7.02
N GLU A 62 -1.64 -0.68 -7.12
CA GLU A 62 -1.72 0.25 -8.25
C GLU A 62 -0.99 1.53 -7.90
N ILE A 63 -0.05 1.91 -8.75
CA ILE A 63 0.72 3.14 -8.56
C ILE A 63 0.53 3.97 -9.82
N SER A 64 0.02 5.19 -9.65
CA SER A 64 -0.16 6.13 -10.74
C SER A 64 0.68 7.37 -10.50
N PHE A 65 1.21 7.94 -11.58
CA PHE A 65 2.06 9.12 -11.51
C PHE A 65 1.57 10.14 -12.53
N ASP A 66 1.24 11.34 -12.03
CA ASP A 66 0.90 12.48 -12.88
C ASP A 66 1.24 13.78 -12.16
N ASN A 67 1.44 14.86 -12.92
CA ASN A 67 1.74 16.18 -12.35
C ASN A 67 2.86 16.17 -11.31
N LYS A 68 3.89 15.32 -11.53
CA LYS A 68 5.04 15.15 -10.63
C LYS A 68 4.66 14.58 -9.27
N GLN A 69 3.49 13.98 -9.15
CA GLN A 69 2.98 13.37 -7.91
C GLN A 69 2.55 11.95 -8.19
N PHE A 70 2.60 11.10 -7.17
CA PHE A 70 2.11 9.74 -7.33
C PHE A 70 1.07 9.38 -6.29
N ARG A 71 0.24 8.43 -6.66
CA ARG A 71 -0.83 7.90 -5.81
C ARG A 71 -0.70 6.40 -5.73
N ILE A 72 -1.05 5.86 -4.59
CA ILE A 72 -1.00 4.43 -4.33
C ILE A 72 -2.42 3.95 -4.04
N LYS A 73 -2.78 2.79 -4.60
CA LYS A 73 -4.04 2.13 -4.27
C LYS A 73 -3.78 0.65 -4.13
N TYR A 74 -4.25 0.05 -3.03
CA TYR A 74 -4.14 -1.37 -2.84
C TYR A 74 -5.39 -1.92 -2.16
N TYR A 75 -5.50 -3.24 -2.14
CA TYR A 75 -6.66 -3.97 -1.66
C TYR A 75 -6.24 -4.84 -0.48
N ALA A 76 -7.08 -4.91 0.54
CA ALA A 76 -6.70 -5.60 1.76
C ALA A 76 -7.90 -6.24 2.45
N ILE A 77 -7.60 -7.26 3.25
CA ILE A 77 -8.53 -7.89 4.19
C ILE A 77 -8.03 -7.54 5.58
N VAL A 78 -8.93 -7.12 6.47
CA VAL A 78 -8.57 -6.74 7.83
C VAL A 78 -9.16 -7.71 8.84
N LYS A 79 -8.51 -7.80 10.01
CA LYS A 79 -8.97 -8.65 11.10
C LYS A 79 -10.25 -8.09 11.70
N PHE A 80 -11.21 -8.97 11.97
CA PHE A 80 -12.44 -8.61 12.67
C PHE A 80 -12.14 -8.09 14.08
N GLY A 81 -12.88 -7.07 14.50
CA GLY A 81 -12.71 -6.49 15.82
C GLY A 81 -11.79 -5.29 15.87
N GLU A 82 -11.04 -5.03 14.80
CA GLU A 82 -10.16 -3.87 14.73
C GLU A 82 -10.94 -2.64 14.27
N SER A 83 -10.52 -1.45 14.75
CA SER A 83 -10.99 -0.19 14.19
C SER A 83 -10.34 0.01 12.84
N ILE A 84 -11.06 -0.26 11.76
CA ILE A 84 -10.53 -0.26 10.41
C ILE A 84 -9.90 1.09 10.06
N LYS A 85 -10.63 2.17 10.30
CA LYS A 85 -10.14 3.51 9.95
C LYS A 85 -8.87 3.87 10.72
N SER A 86 -8.81 3.57 12.01
CA SER A 86 -7.63 3.87 12.84
C SER A 86 -6.43 3.02 12.41
N LEU A 87 -6.66 1.74 12.13
CA LEU A 87 -5.62 0.84 11.67
C LEU A 87 -5.04 1.32 10.33
N LEU A 88 -5.91 1.66 9.39
CA LEU A 88 -5.48 2.11 8.07
C LEU A 88 -4.79 3.47 8.12
N LYS A 89 -5.27 4.37 8.95
CA LYS A 89 -4.63 5.69 9.12
C LYS A 89 -3.21 5.52 9.61
N LYS A 90 -2.99 4.68 10.61
CA LYS A 90 -1.67 4.40 11.14
C LYS A 90 -0.78 3.73 10.10
N LEU A 91 -1.29 2.69 9.45
CA LEU A 91 -0.53 1.94 8.46
C LEU A 91 -0.13 2.81 7.27
N THR A 92 -1.07 3.59 6.72
CA THR A 92 -0.75 4.45 5.56
C THR A 92 0.24 5.53 5.92
N GLN A 93 0.17 6.08 7.14
CA GLN A 93 1.17 7.05 7.58
C GLN A 93 2.56 6.40 7.67
N GLU A 94 2.64 5.19 8.17
CA GLU A 94 3.92 4.46 8.24
C GLU A 94 4.45 4.13 6.85
N ILE A 95 3.57 3.77 5.91
CA ILE A 95 3.97 3.56 4.51
C ILE A 95 4.57 4.85 3.93
N ALA A 96 3.89 5.98 4.12
CA ALA A 96 4.38 7.28 3.62
C ALA A 96 5.73 7.64 4.24
N ASN A 97 5.87 7.44 5.56
CA ASN A 97 7.13 7.71 6.25
C ASN A 97 8.25 6.80 5.76
N HIS A 98 7.95 5.52 5.56
CA HIS A 98 8.93 4.54 5.08
C HIS A 98 9.43 4.89 3.67
N LEU A 99 8.52 5.28 2.78
CA LEU A 99 8.91 5.71 1.44
C LEU A 99 9.77 6.98 1.48
N GLN A 100 9.44 7.92 2.36
CA GLN A 100 10.24 9.13 2.52
C GLN A 100 11.65 8.82 3.04
N GLU A 101 11.76 7.92 4.01
CA GLU A 101 13.06 7.54 4.58
C GLU A 101 13.92 6.74 3.62
N ARG A 102 13.30 5.80 2.88
CA ARG A 102 14.03 4.88 2.02
C ARG A 102 14.31 5.45 0.64
N LEU A 103 13.36 6.15 0.06
CA LEU A 103 13.41 6.59 -1.34
C LEU A 103 13.34 8.10 -1.50
N THR A 104 13.13 8.84 -0.40
CA THR A 104 12.96 10.29 -0.38
C THR A 104 11.83 10.77 -1.28
N VAL A 105 10.77 9.96 -1.40
CA VAL A 105 9.54 10.32 -2.12
C VAL A 105 8.34 10.13 -1.19
N SER A 106 7.33 10.96 -1.38
CA SER A 106 6.08 10.87 -0.60
C SER A 106 4.91 10.77 -1.56
N PRO A 107 3.96 9.86 -1.34
CA PRO A 107 2.76 9.81 -2.16
C PRO A 107 1.86 11.00 -1.89
N ARG A 108 1.11 11.42 -2.90
CA ARG A 108 0.07 12.44 -2.74
C ARG A 108 -1.10 11.89 -1.94
N GLU A 109 -1.48 10.65 -2.22
CA GLU A 109 -2.54 9.97 -1.48
C GLU A 109 -2.34 8.46 -1.53
N ILE A 110 -2.88 7.79 -0.52
CA ILE A 110 -2.94 6.33 -0.46
C ILE A 110 -4.40 5.95 -0.29
N THR A 111 -4.90 5.12 -1.19
CA THR A 111 -6.27 4.59 -1.13
C THR A 111 -6.19 3.12 -0.78
N VAL A 112 -6.96 2.71 0.22
CA VAL A 112 -7.06 1.31 0.61
C VAL A 112 -8.49 0.86 0.40
N VAL A 113 -8.67 -0.19 -0.38
CA VAL A 113 -9.99 -0.83 -0.56
C VAL A 113 -10.02 -2.08 0.29
N ILE A 114 -10.95 -2.11 1.24
CA ILE A 114 -11.14 -3.27 2.10
C ILE A 114 -12.10 -4.22 1.39
N THR A 115 -11.58 -5.38 1.02
CA THR A 115 -12.33 -6.40 0.28
C THR A 115 -12.92 -7.47 1.18
N GLY A 116 -12.49 -7.53 2.44
CA GLY A 116 -13.02 -8.50 3.37
C GLY A 116 -12.63 -8.22 4.81
N VAL A 117 -13.36 -8.83 5.74
CA VAL A 117 -13.06 -8.80 7.16
C VAL A 117 -12.94 -10.25 7.63
N LYS A 118 -11.82 -10.57 8.25
CA LYS A 118 -11.51 -11.94 8.67
C LYS A 118 -11.79 -12.17 10.15
N SER A 119 -12.64 -13.16 10.45
CA SER A 119 -12.75 -13.78 11.75
C SER A 119 -12.35 -15.24 11.58
N GLU A 120 -13.22 -16.20 11.81
CA GLU A 120 -12.96 -17.60 11.42
C GLU A 120 -12.99 -17.74 9.89
N ASN A 121 -13.91 -17.02 9.26
CA ASN A 121 -14.05 -16.95 7.81
C ASN A 121 -13.93 -15.51 7.35
N VAL A 122 -13.65 -15.31 6.07
CA VAL A 122 -13.60 -13.98 5.48
C VAL A 122 -14.99 -13.58 4.99
N SER A 123 -15.50 -12.47 5.51
CA SER A 123 -16.74 -11.86 5.03
C SER A 123 -16.41 -10.79 4.01
N ALA A 124 -17.02 -10.89 2.84
CA ALA A 124 -16.77 -9.93 1.76
C ALA A 124 -17.18 -8.51 2.17
N ARG A 125 -16.40 -7.53 1.74
CA ARG A 125 -16.64 -6.10 1.95
C ARG A 125 -16.22 -5.33 0.72
N ASN A 126 -16.68 -4.11 0.65
CA ASN A 126 -16.26 -3.18 -0.39
C ASN A 126 -16.26 -1.78 0.22
N MET A 127 -15.19 -1.47 0.93
CA MET A 127 -15.03 -0.18 1.60
C MET A 127 -13.75 0.48 1.13
N GLU A 128 -13.83 1.75 0.77
CA GLU A 128 -12.68 2.50 0.29
C GLU A 128 -12.32 3.60 1.29
N PHE A 129 -11.05 3.67 1.64
CA PHE A 129 -10.51 4.70 2.51
C PHE A 129 -9.40 5.42 1.77
N LYS A 130 -9.47 6.74 1.74
CA LYS A 130 -8.49 7.56 1.03
C LYS A 130 -7.81 8.51 2.01
N PHE A 131 -6.49 8.45 2.04
CA PHE A 131 -5.67 9.30 2.91
C PHE A 131 -4.80 10.19 2.05
N LYS A 132 -4.87 11.49 2.29
CA LYS A 132 -4.13 12.49 1.52
C LYS A 132 -2.97 13.03 2.34
N TYR A 133 -1.87 13.29 1.66
CA TYR A 133 -0.66 13.82 2.28
C TYR A 133 -0.29 15.12 1.58
N ALA A 134 0.09 16.12 2.39
CA ALA A 134 0.47 17.40 1.86
C ALA A 134 1.82 17.32 1.15
N ASP A 135 1.96 18.09 0.09
CA ASP A 135 3.26 18.25 -0.56
C ASP A 135 4.21 19.02 0.35
N LYS A 136 5.44 18.58 0.37
CA LYS A 136 6.51 19.27 1.07
C LYS A 136 7.56 19.72 0.08
#